data_8c11ef3f29b6ca504603a1de3668606b
#
_entry.id   8c11ef3f29b6ca504603a1de3668606b
#
_cell.length_a   1.000
_cell.length_b   1.000
_cell.length_c   1.000
_cell.angle_alpha   90.00
_cell.angle_beta   90.00
_cell.angle_gamma   90.00
#
_symmetry.space_group_name_H-M   'P 1'
#
loop_
_entity.id
_entity.type
_entity.pdbx_description
1 polymer ?
#
loop_
_entity_poly.entity_id
_entity_poly.type
_entity_poly.pdbx_seq_one_letter_code
_entity_poly.pdbx_strand_id
1 'polypeptide(L)'
;EKATIRAIAGTAGIDPSLVMRYYGNKGKLFAAAANFDLCLPELSAVSHEELGTVIVQHFLERWEVDDTMVALLRAAVSNEEARLRMVEIFTDQSLPAFEELLTDHAAERAALIGGQMIGFAVCRYILRLSPVIEMTHQDIVNWMAPIVQQYIDTPAP
;
A
#
# COMPACT_ATOMS: atom_id res chain seq x y z
N GLU A 1 8.10 12.39 12.99
CA GLU A 1 8.82 13.64 13.29
C GLU A 1 8.11 14.83 12.63
N LYS A 2 7.98 15.95 13.35
CA LYS A 2 7.20 17.09 12.86
C LYS A 2 8.06 17.96 11.93
N ALA A 3 8.41 17.43 10.74
CA ALA A 3 9.04 18.27 9.72
C ALA A 3 8.11 19.44 9.34
N THR A 4 8.63 20.65 9.33
CA THR A 4 7.90 21.85 8.85
C THR A 4 8.28 22.12 7.40
N ILE A 5 7.41 22.82 6.66
CA ILE A 5 7.75 23.27 5.28
C ILE A 5 9.07 24.05 5.27
N ARG A 6 9.32 24.86 6.31
CA ARG A 6 10.56 25.63 6.42
C ARG A 6 11.78 24.73 6.60
N ALA A 7 11.68 23.65 7.39
CA ALA A 7 12.76 22.69 7.57
C ALA A 7 13.01 21.88 6.28
N ILE A 8 11.95 21.45 5.60
CA ILE A 8 12.03 20.70 4.33
C ILE A 8 12.69 21.57 3.26
N ALA A 9 12.23 22.81 3.09
CA ALA A 9 12.79 23.76 2.14
C ALA A 9 14.26 24.08 2.42
N GLY A 10 14.62 24.25 3.73
CA GLY A 10 16.00 24.46 4.15
C GLY A 10 16.92 23.30 3.79
N THR A 11 16.46 22.06 4.01
CA THR A 11 17.22 20.86 3.61
C THR A 11 17.38 20.75 2.09
N ALA A 12 16.35 21.15 1.33
CA ALA A 12 16.36 21.16 -0.13
C ALA A 12 17.10 22.36 -0.76
N GLY A 13 17.53 23.35 0.05
CA GLY A 13 18.19 24.55 -0.44
C GLY A 13 17.28 25.48 -1.25
N ILE A 14 15.97 25.45 -1.02
CA ILE A 14 14.96 26.27 -1.73
C ILE A 14 14.22 27.20 -0.78
N ASP A 15 13.63 28.26 -1.33
CA ASP A 15 12.80 29.17 -0.54
C ASP A 15 11.49 28.51 -0.12
N PRO A 16 11.11 28.58 1.18
CA PRO A 16 9.83 28.04 1.67
C PRO A 16 8.60 28.58 0.93
N SER A 17 8.66 29.82 0.41
CA SER A 17 7.56 30.42 -0.35
C SER A 17 7.30 29.70 -1.69
N LEU A 18 8.35 29.14 -2.30
CA LEU A 18 8.22 28.31 -3.50
C LEU A 18 7.46 27.02 -3.19
N VAL A 19 7.79 26.37 -2.09
CA VAL A 19 7.07 25.14 -1.64
C VAL A 19 5.59 25.46 -1.41
N MET A 20 5.30 26.56 -0.70
CA MET A 20 3.92 27.01 -0.47
C MET A 20 3.19 27.37 -1.76
N ARG A 21 3.88 28.00 -2.72
CA ARG A 21 3.31 28.36 -4.03
C ARG A 21 2.92 27.14 -4.86
N TYR A 22 3.77 26.10 -4.87
CA TYR A 22 3.54 24.89 -5.69
C TYR A 22 2.59 23.90 -5.03
N TYR A 23 2.72 23.68 -3.75
CA TYR A 23 1.97 22.63 -3.03
C TYR A 23 0.84 23.18 -2.14
N GLY A 24 0.87 24.44 -1.79
CA GLY A 24 -0.15 25.11 -0.97
C GLY A 24 -0.06 24.79 0.53
N ASN A 25 0.13 23.52 0.91
CA ASN A 25 0.27 23.10 2.29
C ASN A 25 1.17 21.86 2.45
N LYS A 26 1.49 21.53 3.70
CA LYS A 26 2.36 20.40 4.03
C LYS A 26 1.74 19.03 3.64
N GLY A 27 0.42 18.89 3.76
CA GLY A 27 -0.29 17.65 3.40
C GLY A 27 -0.17 17.36 1.91
N LYS A 28 -0.40 18.36 1.06
CA LYS A 28 -0.25 18.25 -0.40
C LYS A 28 1.20 18.00 -0.81
N LEU A 29 2.17 18.66 -0.17
CA LEU A 29 3.58 18.37 -0.39
C LEU A 29 3.90 16.91 -0.04
N PHE A 30 3.40 16.42 1.10
CA PHE A 30 3.61 15.05 1.52
C PHE A 30 2.95 14.05 0.54
N ALA A 31 1.72 14.29 0.14
CA ALA A 31 1.02 13.44 -0.83
C ALA A 31 1.75 13.41 -2.19
N ALA A 32 2.25 14.55 -2.66
CA ALA A 32 3.02 14.63 -3.90
C ALA A 32 4.39 13.93 -3.79
N ALA A 33 5.02 13.96 -2.61
CA ALA A 33 6.27 13.25 -2.35
C ALA A 33 6.06 11.74 -2.18
N ALA A 34 4.88 11.31 -1.76
CA ALA A 34 4.50 9.91 -1.62
C ALA A 34 4.12 9.29 -2.97
N ASN A 35 5.00 9.45 -3.97
CA ASN A 35 4.86 8.78 -5.26
C ASN A 35 5.29 7.31 -5.09
N PHE A 36 4.31 6.47 -4.72
CA PHE A 36 4.55 5.05 -4.49
C PHE A 36 4.02 4.25 -5.68
N ASP A 37 4.91 3.48 -6.26
CA ASP A 37 4.59 2.50 -7.29
C ASP A 37 4.54 1.12 -6.63
N LEU A 38 3.41 0.44 -6.75
CA LEU A 38 3.26 -0.93 -6.25
C LEU A 38 4.16 -1.90 -7.01
N CYS A 39 4.56 -1.57 -8.26
CA CYS A 39 5.35 -2.45 -9.11
C CYS A 39 4.76 -3.87 -9.17
N LEU A 40 3.42 -3.96 -9.29
CA LEU A 40 2.73 -5.26 -9.27
C LEU A 40 3.30 -6.16 -10.37
N PRO A 41 3.54 -7.45 -10.07
CA PRO A 41 3.91 -8.41 -11.09
C PRO A 41 2.74 -8.59 -12.09
N GLU A 42 3.05 -9.08 -13.28
CA GLU A 42 2.02 -9.47 -14.25
C GLU A 42 1.27 -10.71 -13.73
N LEU A 43 0.18 -10.48 -12.98
CA LEU A 43 -0.57 -11.55 -12.32
C LEU A 43 -1.18 -12.55 -13.31
N SER A 44 -1.49 -12.11 -14.53
CA SER A 44 -1.98 -12.97 -15.61
C SER A 44 -0.95 -14.02 -16.09
N ALA A 45 0.34 -13.78 -15.83
CA ALA A 45 1.42 -14.73 -16.14
C ALA A 45 1.69 -15.74 -15.01
N VAL A 46 1.04 -15.56 -13.85
CA VAL A 46 1.19 -16.46 -12.68
C VAL A 46 0.17 -17.59 -12.76
N SER A 47 0.55 -18.80 -12.36
CA SER A 47 -0.41 -19.90 -12.26
C SER A 47 -1.51 -19.55 -11.25
N HIS A 48 -2.76 -19.90 -11.57
CA HIS A 48 -3.92 -19.53 -10.74
C HIS A 48 -3.76 -19.97 -9.27
N GLU A 49 -3.18 -21.14 -9.05
CA GLU A 49 -2.98 -21.73 -7.73
C GLU A 49 -1.90 -21.02 -6.90
N GLU A 50 -1.03 -20.22 -7.54
CA GLU A 50 0.07 -19.50 -6.89
C GLU A 50 -0.23 -18.02 -6.65
N LEU A 51 -1.35 -17.50 -7.15
CA LEU A 51 -1.68 -16.08 -7.07
C LEU A 51 -1.64 -15.55 -5.63
N GLY A 52 -2.26 -16.25 -4.69
CA GLY A 52 -2.25 -15.85 -3.28
C GLY A 52 -0.83 -15.75 -2.71
N THR A 53 0.03 -16.71 -3.07
CA THR A 53 1.44 -16.73 -2.65
C THR A 53 2.20 -15.54 -3.23
N VAL A 54 2.09 -15.32 -4.54
CA VAL A 54 2.80 -14.24 -5.24
C VAL A 54 2.35 -12.87 -4.72
N ILE A 55 1.05 -12.67 -4.51
CA ILE A 55 0.51 -11.40 -3.99
C ILE A 55 1.06 -11.11 -2.60
N VAL A 56 1.08 -12.09 -1.68
CA VAL A 56 1.57 -11.88 -0.31
C VAL A 56 3.10 -11.68 -0.30
N GLN A 57 3.86 -12.44 -1.07
CA GLN A 57 5.31 -12.24 -1.18
C GLN A 57 5.64 -10.86 -1.72
N HIS A 58 5.00 -10.47 -2.82
CA HIS A 58 5.19 -9.15 -3.42
C HIS A 58 4.84 -8.01 -2.44
N PHE A 59 3.74 -8.16 -1.69
CA PHE A 59 3.37 -7.20 -0.65
C PHE A 59 4.49 -7.02 0.37
N LEU A 60 5.04 -8.10 0.92
CA LEU A 60 6.12 -8.04 1.91
C LEU A 60 7.37 -7.36 1.33
N GLU A 61 7.81 -7.82 0.16
CA GLU A 61 8.97 -7.24 -0.53
C GLU A 61 8.77 -5.75 -0.77
N ARG A 62 7.61 -5.34 -1.28
CA ARG A 62 7.38 -3.95 -1.67
C ARG A 62 7.23 -3.02 -0.48
N TRP A 63 6.62 -3.47 0.62
CA TRP A 63 6.44 -2.66 1.82
C TRP A 63 7.71 -2.52 2.67
N GLU A 64 8.70 -3.39 2.46
CA GLU A 64 9.95 -3.36 3.23
C GLU A 64 11.13 -2.73 2.45
N VAL A 65 10.92 -2.29 1.21
CA VAL A 65 11.95 -1.56 0.43
C VAL A 65 12.27 -0.20 1.06
N ASP A 66 11.23 0.54 1.48
CA ASP A 66 11.34 1.84 2.12
C ASP A 66 10.12 2.14 3.01
N ASP A 67 10.22 3.20 3.81
CA ASP A 67 9.15 3.59 4.75
C ASP A 67 7.99 4.39 4.11
N THR A 68 7.97 4.58 2.79
CA THR A 68 7.01 5.49 2.12
C THR A 68 5.57 5.06 2.32
N MET A 69 5.25 3.78 2.08
CA MET A 69 3.88 3.26 2.28
C MET A 69 3.46 3.29 3.74
N VAL A 70 4.37 2.93 4.65
CA VAL A 70 4.10 2.98 6.10
C VAL A 70 3.82 4.41 6.55
N ALA A 71 4.59 5.38 6.05
CA ALA A 71 4.39 6.80 6.34
C ALA A 71 3.08 7.32 5.75
N LEU A 72 2.74 6.93 4.53
CA LEU A 72 1.50 7.29 3.86
C LEU A 72 0.29 6.71 4.60
N LEU A 73 0.33 5.44 4.97
CA LEU A 73 -0.73 4.77 5.72
C LEU A 73 -0.99 5.44 7.08
N ARG A 74 0.08 5.79 7.83
CA ARG A 74 -0.05 6.55 9.08
C ARG A 74 -0.70 7.90 8.88
N ALA A 75 -0.35 8.61 7.81
CA ALA A 75 -0.89 9.93 7.51
C ALA A 75 -2.36 9.85 7.05
N ALA A 76 -2.74 8.83 6.31
CA ALA A 76 -4.08 8.67 5.72
C ALA A 76 -5.20 8.64 6.77
N VAL A 77 -4.88 8.22 8.01
CA VAL A 77 -5.88 8.19 9.11
C VAL A 77 -6.32 9.59 9.54
N SER A 78 -5.48 10.62 9.36
CA SER A 78 -5.73 11.98 9.88
C SER A 78 -5.53 13.10 8.85
N ASN A 79 -5.18 12.75 7.62
CA ASN A 79 -4.90 13.71 6.55
C ASN A 79 -5.62 13.30 5.27
N GLU A 80 -6.48 14.17 4.77
CA GLU A 80 -7.34 13.87 3.62
C GLU A 80 -6.54 13.69 2.33
N GLU A 81 -5.50 14.48 2.11
CA GLU A 81 -4.66 14.35 0.91
C GLU A 81 -3.91 13.01 0.90
N ALA A 82 -3.43 12.55 2.06
CA ALA A 82 -2.80 11.24 2.19
C ALA A 82 -3.82 10.10 1.98
N ARG A 83 -5.05 10.27 2.49
CA ARG A 83 -6.16 9.33 2.26
C ARG A 83 -6.49 9.22 0.77
N LEU A 84 -6.63 10.35 0.08
CA LEU A 84 -6.88 10.37 -1.37
C LEU A 84 -5.75 9.70 -2.13
N ARG A 85 -4.49 9.92 -1.75
CA ARG A 85 -3.36 9.26 -2.37
C ARG A 85 -3.38 7.73 -2.20
N MET A 86 -3.81 7.22 -1.03
CA MET A 86 -4.02 5.77 -0.85
C MET A 86 -5.12 5.23 -1.76
N VAL A 87 -6.22 5.99 -1.92
CA VAL A 87 -7.30 5.62 -2.85
C VAL A 87 -6.79 5.59 -4.29
N GLU A 88 -6.03 6.60 -4.73
CA GLU A 88 -5.42 6.65 -6.07
C GLU A 88 -4.50 5.45 -6.33
N ILE A 89 -3.64 5.07 -5.37
CA ILE A 89 -2.80 3.88 -5.50
C ILE A 89 -3.65 2.62 -5.72
N PHE A 90 -4.75 2.48 -4.98
CA PHE A 90 -5.67 1.37 -5.17
C PHE A 90 -6.35 1.41 -6.54
N THR A 91 -6.95 2.55 -6.92
CA THR A 91 -7.73 2.68 -8.16
C THR A 91 -6.89 2.62 -9.42
N ASP A 92 -5.68 3.17 -9.37
CA ASP A 92 -4.83 3.31 -10.56
C ASP A 92 -3.86 2.15 -10.75
N GLN A 93 -3.56 1.39 -9.67
CA GLN A 93 -2.58 0.33 -9.74
C GLN A 93 -3.14 -1.05 -9.34
N SER A 94 -3.80 -1.16 -8.17
CA SER A 94 -4.30 -2.47 -7.72
C SER A 94 -5.51 -2.93 -8.52
N LEU A 95 -6.53 -2.09 -8.64
CA LEU A 95 -7.79 -2.46 -9.26
C LEU A 95 -7.62 -2.94 -10.70
N PRO A 96 -6.88 -2.25 -11.61
CA PRO A 96 -6.70 -2.72 -12.98
C PRO A 96 -6.05 -4.11 -13.07
N ALA A 97 -5.06 -4.39 -12.22
CA ALA A 97 -4.40 -5.70 -12.20
C ALA A 97 -5.36 -6.85 -11.83
N PHE A 98 -6.32 -6.58 -10.93
CA PHE A 98 -7.35 -7.56 -10.58
C PHE A 98 -8.47 -7.64 -11.62
N GLU A 99 -8.81 -6.55 -12.31
CA GLU A 99 -9.78 -6.56 -13.41
C GLU A 99 -9.29 -7.37 -14.62
N GLU A 100 -7.97 -7.40 -14.86
CA GLU A 100 -7.37 -8.28 -15.88
C GLU A 100 -7.38 -9.76 -15.46
N LEU A 101 -7.31 -10.03 -14.16
CA LEU A 101 -7.20 -11.38 -13.61
C LEU A 101 -8.56 -12.05 -13.40
N LEU A 102 -9.56 -11.29 -12.92
CA LEU A 102 -10.82 -11.81 -12.41
C LEU A 102 -11.98 -11.42 -13.31
N THR A 103 -12.84 -12.38 -13.62
CA THR A 103 -14.01 -12.19 -14.50
C THR A 103 -15.26 -11.73 -13.76
N ASP A 104 -15.29 -11.87 -12.43
CA ASP A 104 -16.43 -11.49 -11.59
C ASP A 104 -15.99 -10.73 -10.34
N HIS A 105 -16.76 -9.74 -9.96
CA HIS A 105 -16.56 -8.98 -8.71
C HIS A 105 -15.11 -8.54 -8.44
N ALA A 106 -14.34 -8.22 -9.50
CA ALA A 106 -12.92 -7.90 -9.42
C ALA A 106 -12.65 -6.74 -8.44
N ALA A 107 -13.49 -5.71 -8.44
CA ALA A 107 -13.34 -4.56 -7.56
C ALA A 107 -13.52 -4.92 -6.08
N GLU A 108 -14.55 -5.71 -5.76
CA GLU A 108 -14.83 -6.16 -4.39
C GLU A 108 -13.72 -7.10 -3.90
N ARG A 109 -13.28 -8.03 -4.74
CA ARG A 109 -12.20 -8.96 -4.42
C ARG A 109 -10.88 -8.22 -4.20
N ALA A 110 -10.53 -7.28 -5.08
CA ALA A 110 -9.37 -6.41 -4.93
C ALA A 110 -9.42 -5.61 -3.63
N ALA A 111 -10.59 -5.05 -3.29
CA ALA A 111 -10.78 -4.30 -2.04
C ALA A 111 -10.65 -5.17 -0.80
N LEU A 112 -11.17 -6.42 -0.82
CA LEU A 112 -11.03 -7.36 0.29
C LEU A 112 -9.57 -7.80 0.48
N ILE A 113 -8.87 -8.14 -0.61
CA ILE A 113 -7.44 -8.48 -0.58
C ILE A 113 -6.63 -7.29 -0.07
N GLY A 114 -6.84 -6.09 -0.64
CA GLY A 114 -6.17 -4.86 -0.19
C GLY A 114 -6.44 -4.54 1.28
N GLY A 115 -7.69 -4.71 1.72
CA GLY A 115 -8.08 -4.55 3.12
C GLY A 115 -7.35 -5.51 4.06
N GLN A 116 -7.20 -6.78 3.66
CA GLN A 116 -6.43 -7.79 4.40
C GLN A 116 -4.94 -7.37 4.50
N MET A 117 -4.34 -6.95 3.39
CA MET A 117 -2.94 -6.52 3.35
C MET A 117 -2.71 -5.26 4.19
N ILE A 118 -3.57 -4.26 4.08
CA ILE A 118 -3.48 -3.02 4.87
C ILE A 118 -3.67 -3.31 6.36
N GLY A 119 -4.62 -4.15 6.74
CA GLY A 119 -4.82 -4.57 8.12
C GLY A 119 -3.58 -5.25 8.71
N PHE A 120 -2.97 -6.14 7.96
CA PHE A 120 -1.70 -6.77 8.34
C PHE A 120 -0.57 -5.75 8.45
N ALA A 121 -0.45 -4.81 7.50
CA ALA A 121 0.54 -3.74 7.53
C ALA A 121 0.40 -2.86 8.79
N VAL A 122 -0.83 -2.53 9.19
CA VAL A 122 -1.09 -1.81 10.44
C VAL A 122 -0.56 -2.59 11.63
N CYS A 123 -0.86 -3.89 11.72
CA CYS A 123 -0.41 -4.75 12.83
C CYS A 123 1.13 -4.88 12.87
N ARG A 124 1.78 -5.08 11.72
CA ARG A 124 3.21 -5.32 11.64
C ARG A 124 4.04 -4.04 11.75
N TYR A 125 3.71 -3.01 10.97
CA TYR A 125 4.59 -1.84 10.79
C TYR A 125 4.18 -0.63 11.64
N ILE A 126 2.91 -0.52 12.05
CA ILE A 126 2.41 0.62 12.81
C ILE A 126 2.25 0.27 14.28
N LEU A 127 1.44 -0.73 14.60
CA LEU A 127 1.20 -1.17 16.00
C LEU A 127 2.35 -2.03 16.54
N ARG A 128 3.09 -2.69 15.66
CA ARG A 128 4.22 -3.56 15.99
C ARG A 128 3.84 -4.64 17.01
N LEU A 129 2.74 -5.33 16.76
CA LEU A 129 2.26 -6.41 17.62
C LEU A 129 3.29 -7.54 17.69
N SER A 130 3.75 -7.89 18.89
CA SER A 130 4.83 -8.84 19.11
C SER A 130 4.68 -10.15 18.33
N PRO A 131 3.53 -10.84 18.34
CA PRO A 131 3.40 -12.07 17.56
C PRO A 131 3.58 -11.86 16.04
N VAL A 132 3.18 -10.68 15.52
CA VAL A 132 3.22 -10.39 14.08
C VAL A 132 4.62 -9.97 13.62
N ILE A 133 5.35 -9.18 14.44
CA ILE A 133 6.72 -8.76 14.09
C ILE A 133 7.74 -9.89 14.20
N GLU A 134 7.45 -10.93 14.98
CA GLU A 134 8.29 -12.10 15.17
C GLU A 134 8.14 -13.14 14.06
N MET A 135 7.05 -13.06 13.26
CA MET A 135 6.85 -13.97 12.13
C MET A 135 7.88 -13.72 11.03
N THR A 136 8.43 -14.81 10.51
CA THR A 136 9.24 -14.76 9.28
C THR A 136 8.37 -14.48 8.06
N HIS A 137 8.96 -14.05 6.94
CA HIS A 137 8.21 -13.89 5.67
C HIS A 137 7.52 -15.19 5.26
N GLN A 138 8.21 -16.33 5.44
CA GLN A 138 7.62 -17.64 5.12
C GLN A 138 6.41 -17.96 5.99
N ASP A 139 6.45 -17.64 7.28
CA ASP A 139 5.28 -17.81 8.17
C ASP A 139 4.12 -16.97 7.70
N ILE A 140 4.36 -15.70 7.36
CA ILE A 140 3.34 -14.78 6.89
C ILE A 140 2.72 -15.30 5.59
N VAL A 141 3.54 -15.71 4.63
CA VAL A 141 3.07 -16.31 3.36
C VAL A 141 2.22 -17.55 3.65
N ASN A 142 2.69 -18.46 4.49
CA ASN A 142 1.97 -19.70 4.80
C ASN A 142 0.58 -19.43 5.44
N TRP A 143 0.44 -18.37 6.23
CA TRP A 143 -0.84 -18.01 6.86
C TRP A 143 -1.75 -17.18 5.95
N MET A 144 -1.20 -16.23 5.20
CA MET A 144 -1.99 -15.25 4.47
C MET A 144 -2.30 -15.66 3.03
N ALA A 145 -1.39 -16.36 2.36
CA ALA A 145 -1.58 -16.75 0.97
C ALA A 145 -2.85 -17.60 0.76
N PRO A 146 -3.19 -18.59 1.61
CA PRO A 146 -4.44 -19.32 1.48
C PRO A 146 -5.69 -18.44 1.62
N ILE A 147 -5.64 -17.41 2.46
CA ILE A 147 -6.77 -16.48 2.65
C ILE A 147 -6.95 -15.61 1.41
N VAL A 148 -5.84 -15.09 0.85
CA VAL A 148 -5.86 -14.32 -0.39
C VAL A 148 -6.34 -15.17 -1.55
N GLN A 149 -5.85 -16.40 -1.65
CA GLN A 149 -6.30 -17.36 -2.66
C GLN A 149 -7.80 -17.65 -2.55
N GLN A 150 -8.32 -17.78 -1.33
CA GLN A 150 -9.76 -17.97 -1.12
C GLN A 150 -10.59 -16.80 -1.64
N TYR A 151 -10.14 -15.55 -1.52
CA TYR A 151 -10.83 -14.41 -2.13
C TYR A 151 -10.84 -14.48 -3.66
N ILE A 152 -9.86 -15.13 -4.27
CA ILE A 152 -9.76 -15.32 -5.72
C ILE A 152 -10.68 -16.47 -6.16
N ASP A 153 -10.67 -17.60 -5.45
CA ASP A 153 -11.29 -18.84 -5.88
C ASP A 153 -12.78 -18.97 -5.51
N THR A 154 -13.18 -18.36 -4.39
CA THR A 154 -14.56 -18.54 -3.89
C THR A 154 -15.55 -17.84 -4.82
N PRO A 155 -16.61 -18.54 -5.29
CA PRO A 155 -17.68 -17.89 -6.03
C PRO A 155 -18.26 -16.70 -5.25
N ALA A 156 -18.56 -15.62 -5.95
CA ALA A 156 -19.23 -14.48 -5.34
C ALA A 156 -20.60 -14.85 -4.79
N PRO A 157 -21.04 -14.25 -3.68
CA PRO A 157 -22.34 -14.53 -3.07
C PRO A 157 -23.51 -14.06 -3.93
#